data_ad66b1d614ab191909ca0c5128e767e2
#
_entry.id   ad66b1d614ab191909ca0c5128e767e2
#
_cell.length_a   1.000
_cell.length_b   1.000
_cell.length_c   1.000
_cell.angle_alpha   90.00
_cell.angle_beta   90.00
_cell.angle_gamma   90.00
#
_symmetry.space_group_name_H-M   'P 1'
#
loop_
_entity.id
_entity.type
_entity.pdbx_description
1 polymer ?
#
loop_
_entity_poly.entity_id
_entity_poly.type
_entity_poly.pdbx_seq_one_letter_code
_entity_poly.pdbx_strand_id
1 'polypeptide(L)'
;MRWRCLAEAAKTVLMQMACLWSALTGATPFVCLIAASADRAKDLLETIKVWLETNERLHEDFPEVTVPVRALERITNRQKGQKSNGQSTRIEWAADKIVLPTIEGSKASGVVISCSGMKGSDIRGQNYARADGQVVRPQLVMVDDPQTTESAWSPSQSQRREAILAGDVLGMAGPGKKISGLMACTVIRPGDMADNILDRDKHPEWQGERTKMVYTFPADEKLWAQYAETRADSLRNSGDGSEATEFYRHNREAMDAGSVVAWPERHNDDELSAIQHAMNLKLRDEAAFFAEYQNEPMVEAEGQDMLTADEIAQKLSGLQRGLVGLNCQWLTMFVDVQQKALFWMVAAWEEDFTGYVIDYGTWPEQKRAYFTLRDIRRTIAQEKPDAGLEGSIYYAWIN
;
A
#
# COMPACT_ATOMS: atom_id res chain seq x y z
N MET A 1 25.81 -1.97 -1.46
CA MET A 1 25.35 -1.73 -2.84
C MET A 1 24.13 -0.83 -2.73
N ARG A 2 24.25 0.44 -3.13
CA ARG A 2 23.09 1.39 -3.09
C ARG A 2 22.27 1.18 -4.35
N TRP A 3 21.10 0.58 -4.22
CA TRP A 3 20.13 0.47 -5.31
C TRP A 3 19.28 1.74 -5.30
N ARG A 4 19.37 2.55 -6.36
CA ARG A 4 18.37 3.59 -6.61
C ARG A 4 17.12 2.89 -7.13
N CYS A 5 16.06 2.85 -6.33
CA CYS A 5 14.76 2.39 -6.78
C CYS A 5 14.21 3.35 -7.83
N LEU A 6 14.10 2.87 -9.05
CA LEU A 6 13.41 3.54 -10.13
C LEU A 6 11.89 3.46 -9.88
N ALA A 7 11.18 4.57 -10.04
CA ALA A 7 9.77 4.68 -9.70
C ALA A 7 8.88 3.68 -10.46
N GLU A 8 7.94 3.11 -9.76
CA GLU A 8 6.76 2.31 -10.07
C GLU A 8 6.93 0.95 -10.78
N ALA A 9 7.36 0.83 -12.02
CA ALA A 9 7.24 -0.45 -12.75
C ALA A 9 8.34 -1.46 -12.42
N ALA A 10 9.48 -0.99 -11.89
CA ALA A 10 10.65 -1.83 -11.64
C ALA A 10 10.82 -2.25 -10.19
N LYS A 11 10.20 -1.57 -9.22
CA LYS A 11 10.40 -1.83 -7.77
C LYS A 11 10.09 -3.27 -7.40
N THR A 12 8.86 -3.70 -7.70
CA THR A 12 8.35 -5.05 -7.40
C THR A 12 9.18 -6.12 -8.10
N VAL A 13 9.45 -5.94 -9.40
CA VAL A 13 10.25 -6.90 -10.19
C VAL A 13 11.67 -7.01 -9.63
N LEU A 14 12.32 -5.89 -9.31
CA LEU A 14 13.66 -5.89 -8.72
C LEU A 14 13.69 -6.57 -7.34
N MET A 15 12.66 -6.37 -6.52
CA MET A 15 12.52 -7.08 -5.26
C MET A 15 12.35 -8.59 -5.44
N GLN A 16 11.50 -9.01 -6.37
CA GLN A 16 11.32 -10.42 -6.70
C GLN A 16 12.61 -11.05 -7.24
N MET A 17 13.35 -10.32 -8.09
CA MET A 17 14.68 -10.75 -8.56
C MET A 17 15.69 -10.85 -7.42
N ALA A 18 15.71 -9.89 -6.50
CA ALA A 18 16.59 -9.92 -5.33
C ALA A 18 16.23 -11.07 -4.37
N CYS A 19 14.93 -11.36 -4.21
CA CYS A 19 14.45 -12.54 -3.47
C CYS A 19 14.97 -13.83 -4.09
N LEU A 20 14.76 -13.98 -5.39
CA LEU A 20 15.19 -15.16 -6.12
C LEU A 20 16.72 -15.33 -6.11
N TRP A 21 17.45 -14.23 -6.33
CA TRP A 21 18.91 -14.24 -6.22
C TRP A 21 19.38 -14.67 -4.84
N SER A 22 18.79 -14.13 -3.77
CA SER A 22 19.14 -14.50 -2.39
C SER A 22 18.88 -15.99 -2.12
N ALA A 23 17.77 -16.52 -2.65
CA ALA A 23 17.40 -17.92 -2.50
C ALA A 23 18.34 -18.85 -3.30
N LEU A 24 18.58 -18.56 -4.57
CA LEU A 24 19.37 -19.39 -5.47
C LEU A 24 20.88 -19.41 -5.10
N THR A 25 21.38 -18.29 -4.60
CA THR A 25 22.80 -18.21 -4.14
C THR A 25 22.99 -18.74 -2.70
N GLY A 26 21.89 -19.06 -2.00
CA GLY A 26 21.92 -19.48 -0.59
C GLY A 26 22.35 -18.38 0.36
N ALA A 27 22.23 -17.10 -0.04
CA ALA A 27 22.58 -15.95 0.80
C ALA A 27 21.78 -15.92 2.10
N THR A 28 20.50 -16.36 2.05
CA THR A 28 19.66 -16.58 3.22
C THR A 28 18.87 -17.88 3.11
N PRO A 29 18.72 -18.63 4.20
CA PRO A 29 18.01 -19.91 4.20
C PRO A 29 16.48 -19.74 4.14
N PHE A 30 15.97 -18.54 4.47
CA PHE A 30 14.55 -18.28 4.48
C PHE A 30 14.25 -16.81 4.19
N VAL A 31 13.50 -16.56 3.10
CA VAL A 31 13.01 -15.24 2.67
C VAL A 31 11.50 -15.18 2.88
N CYS A 32 10.99 -14.09 3.44
CA CYS A 32 9.55 -13.83 3.54
C CYS A 32 9.17 -12.62 2.69
N LEU A 33 8.22 -12.81 1.78
CA LEU A 33 7.60 -11.73 0.99
C LEU A 33 6.39 -11.21 1.73
N ILE A 34 6.27 -9.89 1.87
CA ILE A 34 5.12 -9.25 2.53
C ILE A 34 4.55 -8.19 1.59
N ALA A 35 3.21 -8.14 1.52
CA ALA A 35 2.49 -7.10 0.79
C ALA A 35 1.32 -6.58 1.63
N ALA A 36 0.60 -5.56 1.15
CA ALA A 36 -0.54 -4.98 1.87
C ALA A 36 -1.61 -6.02 2.24
N SER A 37 -1.82 -7.03 1.38
CA SER A 37 -2.75 -8.14 1.60
C SER A 37 -2.10 -9.51 1.33
N ALA A 38 -2.70 -10.58 1.85
CA ALA A 38 -2.23 -11.95 1.61
C ALA A 38 -2.31 -12.34 0.12
N ASP A 39 -3.33 -11.87 -0.59
CA ASP A 39 -3.49 -12.21 -2.00
C ASP A 39 -2.43 -11.52 -2.87
N ARG A 40 -2.13 -10.24 -2.61
CA ARG A 40 -0.99 -9.55 -3.25
C ARG A 40 0.34 -10.25 -2.98
N ALA A 41 0.56 -10.71 -1.75
CA ALA A 41 1.77 -11.44 -1.41
C ALA A 41 1.88 -12.79 -2.16
N LYS A 42 0.76 -13.49 -2.38
CA LYS A 42 0.71 -14.70 -3.20
C LYS A 42 1.02 -14.41 -4.67
N ASP A 43 0.53 -13.30 -5.23
CA ASP A 43 0.84 -12.88 -6.61
C ASP A 43 2.35 -12.66 -6.80
N LEU A 44 3.03 -12.08 -5.79
CA LEU A 44 4.48 -11.94 -5.81
C LEU A 44 5.18 -13.30 -5.85
N LEU A 45 4.74 -14.24 -5.03
CA LEU A 45 5.31 -15.59 -4.98
C LEU A 45 5.01 -16.37 -6.27
N GLU A 46 3.82 -16.22 -6.84
CA GLU A 46 3.45 -16.88 -8.09
C GLU A 46 4.32 -16.42 -9.26
N THR A 47 4.65 -15.14 -9.34
CA THR A 47 5.60 -14.62 -10.33
C THR A 47 6.97 -15.31 -10.22
N ILE A 48 7.49 -15.47 -9.00
CA ILE A 48 8.76 -16.17 -8.75
C ILE A 48 8.67 -17.65 -9.19
N LYS A 49 7.54 -18.31 -8.90
CA LYS A 49 7.29 -19.69 -9.33
C LYS A 49 7.29 -19.81 -10.84
N VAL A 50 6.60 -18.91 -11.56
CA VAL A 50 6.60 -18.87 -13.01
C VAL A 50 8.02 -18.69 -13.57
N TRP A 51 8.84 -17.82 -13.00
CA TRP A 51 10.23 -17.67 -13.46
C TRP A 51 11.06 -18.93 -13.27
N LEU A 52 10.92 -19.63 -12.13
CA LEU A 52 11.60 -20.89 -11.89
C LEU A 52 11.16 -22.00 -12.86
N GLU A 53 9.91 -21.95 -13.29
CA GLU A 53 9.32 -22.92 -14.23
C GLU A 53 9.70 -22.65 -15.70
N THR A 54 9.81 -21.36 -16.10
CA THR A 54 9.84 -20.99 -17.53
C THR A 54 11.10 -20.28 -18.01
N ASN A 55 11.89 -19.65 -17.10
CA ASN A 55 13.02 -18.87 -17.54
C ASN A 55 14.20 -19.76 -17.91
N GLU A 56 14.63 -19.69 -19.19
CA GLU A 56 15.71 -20.54 -19.71
C GLU A 56 17.09 -20.17 -19.11
N ARG A 57 17.38 -18.89 -18.84
CA ARG A 57 18.64 -18.50 -18.21
C ARG A 57 18.74 -19.03 -16.78
N LEU A 58 17.65 -19.01 -16.01
CA LEU A 58 17.63 -19.64 -14.69
C LEU A 58 17.81 -21.16 -14.80
N HIS A 59 17.32 -21.77 -15.87
CA HIS A 59 17.53 -23.19 -16.11
C HIS A 59 18.98 -23.53 -16.45
N GLU A 60 19.65 -22.69 -17.22
CA GLU A 60 21.06 -22.83 -17.55
C GLU A 60 21.96 -22.64 -16.32
N ASP A 61 21.67 -21.62 -15.51
CA ASP A 61 22.53 -21.24 -14.36
C ASP A 61 22.26 -22.09 -13.10
N PHE A 62 21.03 -22.58 -12.89
CA PHE A 62 20.60 -23.31 -11.69
C PHE A 62 19.77 -24.57 -12.03
N PRO A 63 20.30 -25.48 -12.88
CA PRO A 63 19.57 -26.67 -13.30
C PRO A 63 19.17 -27.58 -12.13
N GLU A 64 19.97 -27.64 -11.08
CA GLU A 64 19.70 -28.44 -9.90
C GLU A 64 18.41 -28.00 -9.16
N VAL A 65 18.00 -26.74 -9.31
CA VAL A 65 16.74 -26.22 -8.76
C VAL A 65 15.62 -26.33 -9.78
N THR A 66 15.85 -25.88 -11.01
CA THR A 66 14.81 -25.74 -12.02
C THR A 66 14.36 -27.07 -12.64
N VAL A 67 15.25 -28.06 -12.76
CA VAL A 67 14.84 -29.41 -13.26
C VAL A 67 13.79 -30.04 -12.34
N PRO A 68 13.98 -30.17 -11.02
CA PRO A 68 12.93 -30.66 -10.13
C PRO A 68 11.66 -29.83 -10.13
N VAL A 69 11.78 -28.48 -10.23
CA VAL A 69 10.62 -27.57 -10.28
C VAL A 69 9.82 -27.81 -11.57
N ARG A 70 10.47 -27.83 -12.73
CA ARG A 70 9.81 -28.09 -14.03
C ARG A 70 9.16 -29.47 -14.09
N ALA A 71 9.75 -30.47 -13.43
CA ALA A 71 9.18 -31.82 -13.33
C ALA A 71 7.85 -31.88 -12.57
N LEU A 72 7.48 -30.83 -11.81
CA LEU A 72 6.16 -30.73 -11.20
C LEU A 72 5.05 -30.49 -12.23
N GLU A 73 5.35 -29.87 -13.37
CA GLU A 73 4.38 -29.52 -14.44
C GLU A 73 3.11 -28.84 -13.86
N ARG A 74 3.28 -27.95 -12.87
CA ARG A 74 2.21 -27.28 -12.11
C ARG A 74 1.27 -28.23 -11.34
N ILE A 75 1.60 -29.50 -11.24
CA ILE A 75 0.82 -30.49 -10.49
C ILE A 75 1.41 -30.63 -9.09
N THR A 76 0.82 -29.96 -8.10
CA THR A 76 1.32 -29.93 -6.71
C THR A 76 1.52 -31.34 -6.13
N ASN A 77 0.71 -32.32 -6.48
CA ASN A 77 0.86 -33.69 -5.97
C ASN A 77 2.17 -34.36 -6.44
N ARG A 78 2.81 -33.92 -7.50
CA ARG A 78 4.09 -34.48 -7.99
C ARG A 78 5.27 -34.15 -7.09
N GLN A 79 5.14 -33.20 -6.16
CA GLN A 79 6.15 -32.95 -5.12
C GLN A 79 6.31 -34.13 -4.17
N LYS A 80 5.25 -34.96 -3.98
CA LYS A 80 5.28 -36.10 -3.06
C LYS A 80 6.14 -37.23 -3.61
N GLY A 81 7.19 -37.58 -2.86
CA GLY A 81 8.08 -38.65 -3.23
C GLY A 81 9.03 -38.35 -4.39
N GLN A 82 9.10 -37.06 -4.84
CA GLN A 82 10.06 -36.67 -5.87
C GLN A 82 11.51 -36.93 -5.40
N LYS A 83 12.31 -37.48 -6.30
CA LYS A 83 13.72 -37.78 -6.06
C LYS A 83 14.59 -37.14 -7.12
N SER A 84 15.81 -36.73 -6.72
CA SER A 84 16.90 -36.35 -7.59
C SER A 84 18.14 -37.15 -7.18
N ASN A 85 18.80 -37.81 -8.11
CA ASN A 85 19.95 -38.69 -7.86
C ASN A 85 19.70 -39.72 -6.74
N GLY A 86 18.48 -40.26 -6.67
CA GLY A 86 18.06 -41.25 -5.66
C GLY A 86 17.67 -40.67 -4.28
N GLN A 87 17.95 -39.41 -4.01
CA GLN A 87 17.61 -38.73 -2.76
C GLN A 87 16.28 -37.98 -2.90
N SER A 88 15.49 -37.91 -1.81
CA SER A 88 14.25 -37.14 -1.77
C SER A 88 14.54 -35.64 -1.85
N THR A 89 13.91 -34.94 -2.80
CA THR A 89 14.05 -33.49 -2.96
C THR A 89 13.36 -32.69 -1.89
N ARG A 90 12.39 -33.27 -1.20
CA ARG A 90 11.56 -32.59 -0.19
C ARG A 90 11.05 -31.23 -0.66
N ILE A 91 10.90 -31.04 -1.97
CA ILE A 91 10.34 -29.83 -2.56
C ILE A 91 8.92 -29.61 -2.03
N GLU A 92 8.60 -28.37 -1.69
CA GLU A 92 7.27 -27.95 -1.31
C GLU A 92 6.82 -26.82 -2.24
N TRP A 93 5.62 -26.94 -2.81
CA TRP A 93 5.12 -26.02 -3.86
C TRP A 93 3.68 -25.63 -3.52
N ALA A 94 3.52 -24.84 -2.44
CA ALA A 94 2.21 -24.38 -1.96
C ALA A 94 1.89 -22.97 -2.46
N ALA A 95 0.69 -22.48 -2.19
CA ALA A 95 0.24 -21.16 -2.63
C ALA A 95 0.90 -20.00 -1.86
N ASP A 96 1.28 -20.25 -0.61
CA ASP A 96 1.82 -19.26 0.32
C ASP A 96 3.28 -19.53 0.74
N LYS A 97 3.83 -20.66 0.29
CA LYS A 97 5.19 -21.07 0.62
C LYS A 97 5.74 -22.04 -0.40
N ILE A 98 7.00 -21.84 -0.77
CA ILE A 98 7.76 -22.82 -1.53
C ILE A 98 9.05 -23.17 -0.76
N VAL A 99 9.48 -24.42 -0.91
CA VAL A 99 10.76 -24.92 -0.45
C VAL A 99 11.51 -25.46 -1.65
N LEU A 100 12.66 -24.89 -1.93
CA LEU A 100 13.49 -25.31 -3.06
C LEU A 100 14.02 -26.75 -2.83
N PRO A 101 14.30 -27.51 -3.90
CA PRO A 101 14.74 -28.90 -3.78
C PRO A 101 15.94 -29.05 -2.85
N THR A 102 15.92 -30.05 -2.00
CA THR A 102 17.06 -30.47 -1.19
C THR A 102 18.03 -31.25 -2.11
N ILE A 103 19.13 -30.62 -2.47
CA ILE A 103 20.16 -31.18 -3.39
C ILE A 103 21.51 -31.04 -2.72
N GLU A 104 22.24 -32.14 -2.60
CA GLU A 104 23.58 -32.12 -2.03
C GLU A 104 24.53 -31.25 -2.87
N GLY A 105 25.29 -30.37 -2.23
CA GLY A 105 26.23 -29.45 -2.85
C GLY A 105 25.58 -28.16 -3.41
N SER A 106 24.27 -28.07 -3.55
CA SER A 106 23.62 -26.84 -3.99
C SER A 106 23.48 -25.83 -2.85
N LYS A 107 23.84 -24.57 -3.12
CA LYS A 107 23.64 -23.45 -2.17
C LYS A 107 22.17 -23.16 -1.92
N ALA A 108 21.31 -23.40 -2.91
CA ALA A 108 19.87 -23.22 -2.85
C ALA A 108 19.14 -24.35 -2.11
N SER A 109 19.87 -25.39 -1.69
CA SER A 109 19.29 -26.61 -1.09
C SER A 109 18.38 -26.33 0.09
N GLY A 110 17.07 -26.63 -0.06
CA GLY A 110 16.08 -26.50 1.01
C GLY A 110 15.84 -25.04 1.48
N VAL A 111 16.14 -24.04 0.64
CA VAL A 111 15.81 -22.64 0.92
C VAL A 111 14.29 -22.45 0.88
N VAL A 112 13.78 -21.68 1.80
CA VAL A 112 12.34 -21.40 1.95
C VAL A 112 12.04 -20.00 1.45
N ILE A 113 10.97 -19.86 0.66
CA ILE A 113 10.35 -18.58 0.33
C ILE A 113 8.87 -18.67 0.74
N SER A 114 8.45 -17.84 1.68
CA SER A 114 7.06 -17.70 2.09
C SER A 114 6.49 -16.35 1.69
N CYS A 115 5.17 -16.22 1.72
CA CYS A 115 4.52 -14.94 1.57
C CYS A 115 3.43 -14.73 2.62
N SER A 116 3.15 -13.46 2.94
CA SER A 116 2.18 -13.07 3.96
C SER A 116 1.63 -11.67 3.69
N GLY A 117 0.38 -11.44 4.06
CA GLY A 117 -0.17 -10.08 4.12
C GLY A 117 0.32 -9.32 5.36
N MET A 118 0.13 -8.00 5.37
CA MET A 118 0.50 -7.12 6.48
C MET A 118 -0.46 -7.25 7.68
N LYS A 119 -0.59 -8.50 8.19
CA LYS A 119 -1.36 -8.84 9.41
C LYS A 119 -0.44 -9.54 10.41
N GLY A 120 -0.35 -9.01 11.62
CA GLY A 120 0.55 -9.55 12.65
C GLY A 120 0.34 -11.03 12.99
N SER A 121 -0.92 -11.54 12.92
CA SER A 121 -1.22 -12.96 13.15
C SER A 121 -0.56 -13.89 12.14
N ASP A 122 -0.45 -13.46 10.88
CA ASP A 122 0.03 -14.28 9.77
C ASP A 122 1.56 -14.25 9.64
N ILE A 123 2.17 -13.22 10.23
CA ILE A 123 3.61 -12.96 10.20
C ILE A 123 4.33 -13.68 11.34
N ARG A 124 3.75 -13.63 12.55
CA ARG A 124 4.39 -14.17 13.75
C ARG A 124 4.58 -15.67 13.70
N GLY A 125 5.73 -16.13 14.19
CA GLY A 125 5.99 -17.56 14.43
C GLY A 125 6.35 -18.36 13.18
N GLN A 126 6.56 -17.75 12.04
CA GLN A 126 7.01 -18.45 10.82
C GLN A 126 8.33 -19.16 11.10
N ASN A 127 8.36 -20.46 10.83
CA ASN A 127 9.55 -21.31 10.90
C ASN A 127 9.38 -22.51 9.97
N TYR A 128 10.50 -23.15 9.66
CA TYR A 128 10.53 -24.37 8.85
C TYR A 128 11.61 -25.34 9.34
N ALA A 129 11.24 -26.59 9.52
CA ALA A 129 12.19 -27.66 9.86
C ALA A 129 12.78 -28.25 8.56
N ARG A 130 14.04 -28.00 8.28
CA ARG A 130 14.76 -28.48 7.11
C ARG A 130 15.07 -29.98 7.18
N ALA A 131 15.50 -30.52 6.04
CA ALA A 131 15.90 -31.93 5.92
C ALA A 131 17.03 -32.37 6.88
N ASP A 132 17.90 -31.44 7.22
CA ASP A 132 19.01 -31.61 8.16
C ASP A 132 18.60 -31.54 9.65
N GLY A 133 17.30 -31.37 9.92
CA GLY A 133 16.76 -31.20 11.26
C GLY A 133 16.88 -29.79 11.85
N GLN A 134 17.52 -28.86 11.15
CA GLN A 134 17.60 -27.47 11.60
C GLN A 134 16.28 -26.74 11.40
N VAL A 135 15.87 -25.98 12.41
CA VAL A 135 14.73 -25.08 12.30
C VAL A 135 15.22 -23.71 11.86
N VAL A 136 14.79 -23.28 10.68
CA VAL A 136 15.09 -21.97 10.13
C VAL A 136 13.91 -21.02 10.28
N ARG A 137 14.21 -19.74 10.41
CA ARG A 137 13.24 -18.62 10.46
C ARG A 137 13.63 -17.58 9.41
N PRO A 138 12.69 -16.71 9.01
CA PRO A 138 13.01 -15.64 8.08
C PRO A 138 14.21 -14.80 8.55
N GLN A 139 15.18 -14.63 7.67
CA GLN A 139 16.35 -13.78 7.89
C GLN A 139 16.40 -12.62 6.91
N LEU A 140 15.64 -12.70 5.83
CA LEU A 140 15.40 -11.63 4.88
C LEU A 140 13.89 -11.47 4.71
N VAL A 141 13.44 -10.25 4.85
CA VAL A 141 12.07 -9.85 4.60
C VAL A 141 12.06 -8.87 3.44
N MET A 142 11.17 -9.09 2.50
CA MET A 142 10.92 -8.19 1.37
C MET A 142 9.49 -7.71 1.43
N VAL A 143 9.30 -6.41 1.60
CA VAL A 143 8.02 -5.76 1.81
C VAL A 143 7.70 -4.93 0.57
N ASP A 144 6.64 -5.30 -0.15
CA ASP A 144 6.19 -4.63 -1.37
C ASP A 144 4.86 -3.94 -1.13
N ASP A 145 4.86 -2.61 -1.33
CA ASP A 145 3.72 -1.74 -1.13
C ASP A 145 2.84 -2.13 0.08
N PRO A 146 3.37 -1.98 1.32
CA PRO A 146 2.72 -2.50 2.53
C PRO A 146 1.45 -1.75 2.92
N GLN A 147 1.14 -0.64 2.26
CA GLN A 147 -0.04 0.19 2.51
C GLN A 147 -0.97 0.22 1.31
N THR A 148 -2.26 0.43 1.56
CA THR A 148 -3.28 0.73 0.54
C THR A 148 -3.65 2.20 0.64
N THR A 149 -4.34 2.73 -0.38
CA THR A 149 -4.84 4.11 -0.36
C THR A 149 -5.67 4.37 0.90
N GLU A 150 -6.62 3.48 1.25
CA GLU A 150 -7.45 3.64 2.44
C GLU A 150 -6.62 3.66 3.74
N SER A 151 -5.59 2.80 3.82
CA SER A 151 -4.75 2.75 5.01
C SER A 151 -3.82 3.96 5.13
N ALA A 152 -3.37 4.53 4.02
CA ALA A 152 -2.56 5.74 3.99
C ALA A 152 -3.36 6.97 4.45
N TRP A 153 -4.66 7.04 4.10
CA TRP A 153 -5.57 8.10 4.55
C TRP A 153 -6.01 7.96 6.01
N SER A 154 -5.75 6.85 6.66
CA SER A 154 -6.11 6.59 8.06
C SER A 154 -4.89 6.62 8.98
N PRO A 155 -4.67 7.66 9.80
CA PRO A 155 -3.52 7.73 10.72
C PRO A 155 -3.43 6.53 11.64
N SER A 156 -4.56 6.01 12.11
CA SER A 156 -4.59 4.83 13.00
C SER A 156 -4.18 3.54 12.28
N GLN A 157 -4.49 3.40 10.99
CA GLN A 157 -4.07 2.25 10.20
C GLN A 157 -2.58 2.36 9.82
N SER A 158 -2.08 3.55 9.48
CA SER A 158 -0.66 3.79 9.25
C SER A 158 0.16 3.42 10.48
N GLN A 159 -0.18 3.95 11.66
CA GLN A 159 0.48 3.60 12.93
C GLN A 159 0.41 2.10 13.25
N ARG A 160 -0.71 1.45 12.96
CA ARG A 160 -0.84 0.00 13.17
C ARG A 160 0.10 -0.79 12.25
N ARG A 161 0.26 -0.39 11.00
CA ARG A 161 1.17 -1.03 10.04
C ARG A 161 2.63 -0.82 10.43
N GLU A 162 3.00 0.38 10.88
CA GLU A 162 4.32 0.66 11.45
C GLU A 162 4.62 -0.24 12.66
N ALA A 163 3.65 -0.40 13.57
CA ALA A 163 3.79 -1.28 14.72
C ALA A 163 3.95 -2.77 14.32
N ILE A 164 3.24 -3.24 13.28
CA ILE A 164 3.41 -4.57 12.73
C ILE A 164 4.81 -4.73 12.11
N LEU A 165 5.27 -3.73 11.36
CA LEU A 165 6.60 -3.75 10.75
C LEU A 165 7.69 -3.85 11.83
N ALA A 166 7.65 -2.99 12.83
CA ALA A 166 8.64 -2.93 13.90
C ALA A 166 8.61 -4.16 14.83
N GLY A 167 7.41 -4.62 15.21
CA GLY A 167 7.24 -5.68 16.18
C GLY A 167 7.19 -7.08 15.58
N ASP A 168 6.38 -7.27 14.55
CA ASP A 168 6.10 -8.59 14.00
C ASP A 168 7.06 -8.97 12.88
N VAL A 169 7.31 -8.05 11.95
CA VAL A 169 8.17 -8.30 10.79
C VAL A 169 9.63 -8.35 11.20
N LEU A 170 10.15 -7.32 11.84
CA LEU A 170 11.55 -7.28 12.25
C LEU A 170 11.85 -8.26 13.40
N GLY A 171 10.83 -8.75 14.10
CA GLY A 171 10.95 -9.80 15.13
C GLY A 171 10.99 -11.24 14.61
N MET A 172 10.78 -11.49 13.32
CA MET A 172 10.62 -12.86 12.76
C MET A 172 11.84 -13.76 12.95
N ALA A 173 13.05 -13.21 12.89
CA ALA A 173 14.29 -14.01 13.02
C ALA A 173 14.43 -14.74 14.36
N GLY A 174 13.74 -14.25 15.38
CA GLY A 174 13.79 -14.80 16.74
C GLY A 174 15.03 -14.38 17.54
N PRO A 175 15.16 -14.86 18.78
CA PRO A 175 16.24 -14.44 19.68
C PRO A 175 17.64 -14.71 19.11
N GLY A 176 18.56 -13.76 19.28
CA GLY A 176 19.96 -13.92 18.93
C GLY A 176 20.28 -13.91 17.43
N LYS A 177 19.28 -13.66 16.56
CA LYS A 177 19.48 -13.56 15.11
C LYS A 177 19.02 -12.19 14.60
N LYS A 178 19.73 -11.69 13.58
CA LYS A 178 19.34 -10.46 12.87
C LYS A 178 18.48 -10.80 11.67
N ILE A 179 17.58 -9.88 11.32
CA ILE A 179 16.80 -9.91 10.10
C ILE A 179 17.21 -8.72 9.23
N SER A 180 17.24 -8.92 7.92
CA SER A 180 17.40 -7.85 6.95
C SER A 180 16.04 -7.54 6.33
N GLY A 181 15.69 -6.26 6.25
CA GLY A 181 14.49 -5.78 5.59
C GLY A 181 14.82 -5.00 4.33
N LEU A 182 14.13 -5.31 3.24
CA LEU A 182 14.10 -4.50 2.03
C LEU A 182 12.64 -4.11 1.78
N MET A 183 12.36 -2.81 1.69
CA MET A 183 11.00 -2.33 1.47
C MET A 183 10.96 -1.42 0.25
N ALA A 184 10.04 -1.73 -0.67
CA ALA A 184 9.65 -0.87 -1.77
C ALA A 184 8.23 -0.36 -1.49
N CYS A 185 8.05 0.94 -1.49
CA CYS A 185 6.74 1.55 -1.23
C CYS A 185 6.62 2.91 -1.94
N THR A 186 5.38 3.37 -2.04
CA THR A 186 5.01 4.68 -2.56
C THR A 186 4.48 5.52 -1.41
N VAL A 187 4.88 6.80 -1.33
CA VAL A 187 4.32 7.76 -0.39
C VAL A 187 3.03 8.30 -0.99
N ILE A 188 1.91 7.91 -0.42
CA ILE A 188 0.57 8.26 -0.91
C ILE A 188 0.09 9.58 -0.29
N ARG A 189 0.46 9.81 0.98
CA ARG A 189 0.06 11.00 1.73
C ARG A 189 1.18 11.42 2.69
N PRO A 190 1.37 12.73 2.96
CA PRO A 190 2.25 13.17 4.03
C PRO A 190 1.86 12.55 5.37
N GLY A 191 2.83 12.00 6.09
CA GLY A 191 2.63 11.33 7.37
C GLY A 191 2.02 9.93 7.30
N ASP A 192 1.91 9.31 6.13
CA ASP A 192 1.58 7.90 6.00
C ASP A 192 2.74 6.99 6.44
N MET A 193 2.54 5.68 6.45
CA MET A 193 3.55 4.72 6.87
C MET A 193 4.86 4.88 6.08
N ALA A 194 4.79 5.04 4.74
CA ALA A 194 5.97 5.14 3.89
C ALA A 194 6.77 6.42 4.18
N ASP A 195 6.07 7.54 4.34
CA ASP A 195 6.67 8.82 4.70
C ASP A 195 7.35 8.78 6.08
N ASN A 196 6.66 8.19 7.08
CA ASN A 196 7.20 8.03 8.43
C ASN A 196 8.45 7.13 8.47
N ILE A 197 8.47 6.02 7.72
CA ILE A 197 9.63 5.10 7.66
C ILE A 197 10.84 5.75 6.99
N LEU A 198 10.62 6.72 6.09
CA LEU A 198 11.71 7.50 5.47
C LEU A 198 12.28 8.58 6.39
N ASP A 199 11.56 8.94 7.44
CA ASP A 199 12.00 9.88 8.46
C ASP A 199 13.01 9.22 9.41
N ARG A 200 14.28 9.57 9.27
CA ARG A 200 15.37 8.97 10.06
C ARG A 200 15.35 9.34 11.54
N ASP A 201 14.67 10.40 11.90
CA ASP A 201 14.51 10.79 13.31
C ASP A 201 13.48 9.87 14.00
N LYS A 202 12.47 9.39 13.24
CA LYS A 202 11.48 8.43 13.74
C LYS A 202 11.96 6.98 13.62
N HIS A 203 12.60 6.65 12.49
CA HIS A 203 13.01 5.28 12.12
C HIS A 203 14.48 5.23 11.67
N PRO A 204 15.45 5.43 12.60
CA PRO A 204 16.88 5.43 12.27
C PRO A 204 17.41 4.10 11.78
N GLU A 205 16.69 2.99 12.04
CA GLU A 205 17.01 1.64 11.55
C GLU A 205 16.80 1.46 10.05
N TRP A 206 15.99 2.30 9.42
CA TRP A 206 15.73 2.29 7.99
C TRP A 206 16.62 3.28 7.22
N GLN A 207 17.31 2.79 6.17
CA GLN A 207 18.20 3.57 5.32
C GLN A 207 17.57 3.82 3.95
N GLY A 208 16.32 4.33 3.95
CA GLY A 208 15.55 4.56 2.74
C GLY A 208 15.97 5.82 1.98
N GLU A 209 15.68 5.83 0.69
CA GLU A 209 15.81 6.99 -0.21
C GLU A 209 14.48 7.20 -0.93
N ARG A 210 14.04 8.46 -0.99
CA ARG A 210 12.88 8.87 -1.79
C ARG A 210 13.37 9.21 -3.19
N THR A 211 12.83 8.53 -4.19
CA THR A 211 13.14 8.80 -5.60
C THR A 211 11.98 9.55 -6.26
N LYS A 212 12.32 10.47 -7.15
CA LYS A 212 11.34 11.28 -7.90
C LYS A 212 11.45 10.94 -9.37
N MET A 213 10.35 11.08 -10.11
CA MET A 213 10.39 10.98 -11.57
C MET A 213 11.13 12.17 -12.19
N VAL A 214 10.92 13.37 -11.64
CA VAL A 214 11.56 14.61 -12.06
C VAL A 214 12.26 15.24 -10.87
N TYR A 215 13.58 15.39 -10.92
CA TYR A 215 14.35 16.06 -9.87
C TYR A 215 14.36 17.57 -10.04
N THR A 216 14.37 18.04 -11.30
CA THR A 216 14.27 19.46 -11.64
C THR A 216 13.31 19.62 -12.80
N PHE A 217 12.29 20.46 -12.62
CA PHE A 217 11.33 20.76 -13.67
C PHE A 217 11.93 21.72 -14.70
N PRO A 218 11.41 21.72 -15.95
CA PRO A 218 11.83 22.67 -16.97
C PRO A 218 11.60 24.13 -16.55
N ALA A 219 12.49 25.02 -16.97
CA ALA A 219 12.44 26.42 -16.58
C ALA A 219 11.42 27.25 -17.36
N ASP A 220 11.10 26.89 -18.60
CA ASP A 220 10.19 27.68 -19.46
C ASP A 220 8.71 27.30 -19.26
N GLU A 221 8.11 27.85 -18.21
CA GLU A 221 6.69 27.64 -17.89
C GLU A 221 5.76 28.11 -19.01
N LYS A 222 6.16 29.12 -19.82
CA LYS A 222 5.30 29.66 -20.88
C LYS A 222 5.14 28.69 -22.06
N LEU A 223 6.23 28.06 -22.48
CA LEU A 223 6.18 27.04 -23.53
C LEU A 223 5.40 25.84 -23.08
N TRP A 224 5.55 25.42 -21.81
CA TRP A 224 4.77 24.32 -21.27
C TRP A 224 3.29 24.66 -21.09
N ALA A 225 2.93 25.92 -20.81
CA ALA A 225 1.53 26.35 -20.78
C ALA A 225 0.91 26.30 -22.18
N GLN A 226 1.64 26.75 -23.23
CA GLN A 226 1.19 26.63 -24.62
C GLN A 226 1.03 25.17 -25.06
N TYR A 227 1.98 24.32 -24.68
CA TYR A 227 1.89 22.88 -24.91
C TYR A 227 0.62 22.29 -24.28
N ALA A 228 0.35 22.63 -23.02
CA ALA A 228 -0.82 22.17 -22.29
C ALA A 228 -2.13 22.60 -22.98
N GLU A 229 -2.22 23.86 -23.43
CA GLU A 229 -3.37 24.38 -24.16
C GLU A 229 -3.56 23.66 -25.49
N THR A 230 -2.50 23.54 -26.30
CA THR A 230 -2.52 22.83 -27.59
C THR A 230 -2.98 21.38 -27.40
N ARG A 231 -2.46 20.70 -26.37
CA ARG A 231 -2.84 19.33 -26.07
C ARG A 231 -4.30 19.20 -25.65
N ALA A 232 -4.75 20.10 -24.79
CA ALA A 232 -6.13 20.11 -24.33
C ALA A 232 -7.12 20.41 -25.48
N ASP A 233 -6.79 21.32 -26.36
CA ASP A 233 -7.60 21.64 -27.52
C ASP A 233 -7.69 20.49 -28.53
N SER A 234 -6.56 19.85 -28.84
CA SER A 234 -6.56 18.63 -29.65
C SER A 234 -7.48 17.56 -29.09
N LEU A 235 -7.34 17.25 -27.80
CA LEU A 235 -8.18 16.24 -27.14
C LEU A 235 -9.66 16.61 -27.08
N ARG A 236 -10.01 17.88 -26.85
CA ARG A 236 -11.41 18.35 -26.88
C ARG A 236 -12.04 18.21 -28.27
N ASN A 237 -11.25 18.33 -29.31
CA ASN A 237 -11.70 18.20 -30.70
C ASN A 237 -11.55 16.78 -31.26
N SER A 238 -11.50 15.77 -30.39
CA SER A 238 -11.37 14.36 -30.77
C SER A 238 -10.05 14.00 -31.46
N GLY A 239 -9.01 14.81 -31.28
CA GLY A 239 -7.63 14.52 -31.68
C GLY A 239 -6.93 13.63 -30.67
N ASP A 240 -5.69 13.26 -30.95
CA ASP A 240 -4.85 12.35 -30.12
C ASP A 240 -3.74 13.08 -29.34
N GLY A 241 -3.65 14.41 -29.45
CA GLY A 241 -2.60 15.23 -28.83
C GLY A 241 -1.30 15.29 -29.63
N SER A 242 -1.26 14.76 -30.85
CA SER A 242 -0.06 14.75 -31.70
C SER A 242 0.41 16.16 -32.08
N GLU A 243 -0.51 17.13 -32.20
CA GLU A 243 -0.19 18.55 -32.46
C GLU A 243 0.68 19.13 -31.32
N ALA A 244 0.40 18.78 -30.09
CA ALA A 244 1.23 19.18 -28.96
C ALA A 244 2.62 18.50 -29.01
N THR A 245 2.69 17.24 -29.42
CA THR A 245 3.97 16.54 -29.61
C THR A 245 4.80 17.21 -30.72
N GLU A 246 4.18 17.67 -31.82
CA GLU A 246 4.86 18.44 -32.84
C GLU A 246 5.31 19.83 -32.35
N PHE A 247 4.46 20.51 -31.56
CA PHE A 247 4.87 21.75 -30.90
C PHE A 247 6.09 21.54 -30.01
N TYR A 248 6.08 20.48 -29.19
CA TYR A 248 7.20 20.09 -28.34
C TYR A 248 8.44 19.77 -29.16
N ARG A 249 8.32 19.04 -30.26
CA ARG A 249 9.43 18.69 -31.15
C ARG A 249 10.17 19.91 -31.65
N HIS A 250 9.42 20.97 -32.08
CA HIS A 250 9.99 22.22 -32.57
C HIS A 250 10.66 23.06 -31.49
N ASN A 251 10.20 22.98 -30.27
CA ASN A 251 10.67 23.80 -29.16
C ASN A 251 11.48 22.98 -28.12
N ARG A 252 11.85 21.76 -28.43
CA ARG A 252 12.36 20.76 -27.46
C ARG A 252 13.53 21.27 -26.64
N GLU A 253 14.53 21.86 -27.25
CA GLU A 253 15.72 22.36 -26.56
C GLU A 253 15.37 23.39 -25.47
N ALA A 254 14.50 24.33 -25.78
CA ALA A 254 14.04 25.32 -24.81
C ALA A 254 13.13 24.70 -23.73
N MET A 255 12.25 23.78 -24.13
CA MET A 255 11.31 23.13 -23.22
C MET A 255 11.98 22.12 -22.29
N ASP A 256 13.08 21.51 -22.68
CA ASP A 256 13.86 20.58 -21.83
C ASP A 256 14.87 21.30 -20.94
N ALA A 257 15.16 22.59 -21.24
CA ALA A 257 16.23 23.33 -20.57
C ALA A 257 16.10 23.31 -19.03
N GLY A 258 17.18 22.90 -18.36
CA GLY A 258 17.26 22.83 -16.90
C GLY A 258 16.54 21.63 -16.27
N SER A 259 15.85 20.80 -17.05
CA SER A 259 15.17 19.63 -16.49
C SER A 259 16.13 18.48 -16.15
N VAL A 260 15.81 17.75 -15.06
CA VAL A 260 16.53 16.54 -14.66
C VAL A 260 15.50 15.46 -14.31
N VAL A 261 15.55 14.35 -15.04
CA VAL A 261 14.68 13.18 -14.84
C VAL A 261 15.45 12.00 -14.26
N ALA A 262 14.77 11.14 -13.54
CA ALA A 262 15.39 9.95 -12.94
C ALA A 262 15.80 8.90 -14.00
N TRP A 263 14.98 8.77 -15.03
CA TRP A 263 15.12 7.75 -16.07
C TRP A 263 14.83 8.34 -17.46
N PRO A 264 15.87 8.69 -18.24
CA PRO A 264 15.72 9.38 -19.53
C PRO A 264 14.95 8.59 -20.59
N GLU A 265 14.98 7.26 -20.53
CA GLU A 265 14.33 6.38 -21.51
C GLU A 265 12.87 6.07 -21.15
N ARG A 266 12.35 6.60 -20.03
CA ARG A 266 10.97 6.36 -19.59
C ARG A 266 9.99 7.29 -20.28
N HIS A 267 9.49 6.88 -21.42
CA HIS A 267 8.41 7.55 -22.15
C HIS A 267 7.65 6.54 -23.01
N ASN A 268 6.43 6.87 -23.43
CA ASN A 268 5.65 6.06 -24.34
C ASN A 268 6.14 6.23 -25.79
N ASP A 269 5.72 5.34 -26.69
CA ASP A 269 6.13 5.35 -28.11
C ASP A 269 5.67 6.61 -28.86
N ASP A 270 4.58 7.23 -28.42
CA ASP A 270 4.01 8.48 -28.95
C ASP A 270 4.63 9.75 -28.34
N GLU A 271 5.56 9.61 -27.42
CA GLU A 271 6.27 10.69 -26.74
C GLU A 271 7.75 10.71 -27.14
N LEU A 272 8.40 11.86 -27.01
CA LEU A 272 9.76 12.07 -27.47
C LEU A 272 10.81 12.07 -26.36
N SER A 273 10.38 12.17 -25.09
CA SER A 273 11.28 12.20 -23.95
C SER A 273 10.58 11.89 -22.63
N ALA A 274 11.38 11.52 -21.62
CA ALA A 274 10.89 11.29 -20.27
C ALA A 274 10.31 12.57 -19.63
N ILE A 275 10.80 13.75 -19.97
CA ILE A 275 10.23 14.98 -19.44
C ILE A 275 8.88 15.30 -20.07
N GLN A 276 8.69 15.06 -21.37
CA GLN A 276 7.37 15.16 -22.00
C GLN A 276 6.38 14.19 -21.34
N HIS A 277 6.79 12.95 -21.13
CA HIS A 277 5.97 11.96 -20.43
C HIS A 277 5.57 12.42 -19.02
N ALA A 278 6.53 12.88 -18.23
CA ALA A 278 6.27 13.40 -16.88
C ALA A 278 5.30 14.58 -16.88
N MET A 279 5.48 15.52 -17.82
CA MET A 279 4.58 16.67 -17.94
C MET A 279 3.19 16.25 -18.41
N ASN A 280 3.06 15.28 -19.31
CA ASN A 280 1.76 14.72 -19.69
C ASN A 280 1.02 14.08 -18.52
N LEU A 281 1.73 13.32 -17.67
CA LEU A 281 1.17 12.77 -16.44
C LEU A 281 0.72 13.87 -15.47
N LYS A 282 1.56 14.89 -15.28
CA LYS A 282 1.25 16.05 -14.44
C LYS A 282 0.02 16.83 -14.95
N LEU A 283 -0.07 17.06 -16.25
CA LEU A 283 -1.22 17.75 -16.88
C LEU A 283 -2.51 16.94 -16.80
N ARG A 284 -2.43 15.62 -16.76
CA ARG A 284 -3.58 14.74 -16.61
C ARG A 284 -4.19 14.80 -15.22
N ASP A 285 -3.35 14.70 -14.19
CA ASP A 285 -3.74 14.77 -12.80
C ASP A 285 -2.51 15.13 -11.96
N GLU A 286 -2.43 16.39 -11.54
CA GLU A 286 -1.26 16.91 -10.82
C GLU A 286 -1.12 16.26 -9.44
N ALA A 287 -2.22 16.05 -8.71
CA ALA A 287 -2.19 15.45 -7.39
C ALA A 287 -1.73 13.98 -7.45
N ALA A 288 -2.28 13.21 -8.39
CA ALA A 288 -1.84 11.84 -8.64
C ALA A 288 -0.38 11.78 -9.10
N PHE A 289 0.07 12.71 -9.95
CA PHE A 289 1.46 12.78 -10.38
C PHE A 289 2.42 12.99 -9.20
N PHE A 290 2.11 13.92 -8.31
CA PHE A 290 2.96 14.18 -7.15
C PHE A 290 2.97 13.03 -6.14
N ALA A 291 1.84 12.35 -5.94
CA ALA A 291 1.78 11.18 -5.08
C ALA A 291 2.51 9.97 -5.69
N GLU A 292 2.09 9.54 -6.87
CA GLU A 292 2.48 8.25 -7.44
C GLU A 292 3.86 8.27 -8.12
N TYR A 293 4.22 9.38 -8.78
CA TYR A 293 5.46 9.46 -9.58
C TYR A 293 6.56 10.29 -8.93
N GLN A 294 6.19 11.31 -8.16
CA GLN A 294 7.16 12.14 -7.44
C GLN A 294 7.44 11.64 -6.03
N ASN A 295 6.60 10.76 -5.47
CA ASN A 295 6.65 10.41 -4.06
C ASN A 295 6.64 11.63 -3.12
N GLU A 296 6.07 12.74 -3.57
CA GLU A 296 5.89 13.99 -2.85
C GLU A 296 4.42 14.41 -2.94
N PRO A 297 3.50 13.64 -2.31
CA PRO A 297 2.09 13.97 -2.38
C PRO A 297 1.87 15.41 -1.94
N MET A 298 1.03 16.10 -2.69
CA MET A 298 0.65 17.47 -2.37
C MET A 298 -0.01 17.45 -0.99
N VAL A 299 0.39 18.37 -0.14
CA VAL A 299 -0.35 18.62 1.09
C VAL A 299 -1.69 19.19 0.62
N GLU A 300 -2.73 18.35 0.60
CA GLU A 300 -4.06 18.93 0.56
C GLU A 300 -4.10 19.92 1.72
N ALA A 301 -4.60 21.10 1.45
CA ALA A 301 -4.83 22.08 2.49
C ALA A 301 -5.86 21.50 3.47
N GLU A 302 -5.39 20.55 4.32
CA GLU A 302 -6.13 20.05 5.46
C GLU A 302 -6.34 21.24 6.38
N GLY A 303 -7.33 22.04 6.11
CA GLY A 303 -7.61 23.19 6.94
C GLY A 303 -8.40 24.29 6.27
N GLN A 304 -8.49 24.32 4.93
CA GLN A 304 -9.32 25.35 4.30
C GLN A 304 -10.81 25.04 4.35
N ASP A 305 -11.20 23.75 4.54
CA ASP A 305 -12.61 23.34 4.64
C ASP A 305 -13.03 22.79 6.03
N MET A 306 -12.08 22.62 6.95
CA MET A 306 -12.42 22.20 8.31
C MET A 306 -12.72 23.41 9.19
N LEU A 307 -13.98 23.53 9.59
CA LEU A 307 -14.39 24.57 10.54
C LEU A 307 -13.63 24.39 11.86
N THR A 308 -13.01 25.46 12.32
CA THR A 308 -12.42 25.51 13.67
C THR A 308 -13.51 25.53 14.75
N ALA A 309 -13.16 25.17 15.97
CA ALA A 309 -14.08 25.25 17.09
C ALA A 309 -14.70 26.67 17.26
N ASP A 310 -13.91 27.72 17.04
CA ASP A 310 -14.36 29.11 17.12
C ASP A 310 -15.34 29.47 15.99
N GLU A 311 -15.10 28.99 14.76
CA GLU A 311 -16.03 29.18 13.63
C GLU A 311 -17.33 28.44 13.85
N ILE A 312 -17.29 27.22 14.42
CA ILE A 312 -18.49 26.46 14.81
C ILE A 312 -19.23 27.21 15.92
N ALA A 313 -18.53 27.74 16.92
CA ALA A 313 -19.13 28.50 18.01
C ALA A 313 -19.83 29.78 17.52
N GLN A 314 -19.32 30.44 16.47
CA GLN A 314 -19.96 31.61 15.85
C GLN A 314 -21.25 31.24 15.08
N LYS A 315 -21.44 29.97 14.72
CA LYS A 315 -22.61 29.48 13.99
C LYS A 315 -23.70 28.90 14.89
N LEU A 316 -23.61 29.10 16.21
CA LEU A 316 -24.65 28.65 17.13
C LEU A 316 -25.96 29.42 16.87
N SER A 317 -27.05 28.67 16.67
CA SER A 317 -28.40 29.24 16.42
C SER A 317 -28.97 30.01 17.62
N GLY A 318 -28.43 29.81 18.81
CA GLY A 318 -28.98 30.34 20.07
C GLY A 318 -30.25 29.63 20.55
N LEU A 319 -30.75 28.63 19.81
CA LEU A 319 -31.89 27.81 20.23
C LEU A 319 -31.44 26.73 21.23
N GLN A 320 -32.34 26.35 22.10
CA GLN A 320 -32.13 25.21 22.98
C GLN A 320 -32.13 23.90 22.17
N ARG A 321 -31.35 22.93 22.63
CA ARG A 321 -31.27 21.59 22.05
C ARG A 321 -32.67 20.97 21.93
N GLY A 322 -32.98 20.38 20.78
CA GLY A 322 -34.29 19.80 20.46
C GLY A 322 -35.31 20.79 19.89
N LEU A 323 -35.00 22.09 19.79
CA LEU A 323 -35.90 23.08 19.21
C LEU A 323 -35.54 23.30 17.72
N VAL A 324 -36.58 23.26 16.88
CA VAL A 324 -36.51 23.49 15.45
C VAL A 324 -36.85 24.94 15.13
N GLY A 325 -36.07 25.59 14.28
CA GLY A 325 -36.35 26.95 13.80
C GLY A 325 -37.66 27.00 12.99
N LEU A 326 -38.35 28.12 13.06
CA LEU A 326 -39.64 28.31 12.41
C LEU A 326 -39.62 28.20 10.89
N ASN A 327 -38.46 28.45 10.25
CA ASN A 327 -38.30 28.41 8.80
C ASN A 327 -37.90 27.02 8.27
N CYS A 328 -37.64 26.07 9.16
CA CYS A 328 -37.24 24.72 8.76
C CYS A 328 -38.46 23.93 8.25
N GLN A 329 -38.31 23.28 7.11
CA GLN A 329 -39.36 22.51 6.45
C GLN A 329 -39.14 21.01 6.54
N TRP A 330 -37.88 20.56 6.67
CA TRP A 330 -37.51 19.14 6.70
C TRP A 330 -36.67 18.80 7.92
N LEU A 331 -36.88 17.60 8.42
CA LEU A 331 -36.01 16.96 9.41
C LEU A 331 -35.40 15.73 8.81
N THR A 332 -34.11 15.57 9.03
CA THR A 332 -33.37 14.36 8.66
C THR A 332 -32.68 13.80 9.90
N MET A 333 -32.54 12.46 9.96
CA MET A 333 -31.78 11.79 10.99
C MET A 333 -30.71 10.92 10.31
N PHE A 334 -29.49 11.00 10.80
CA PHE A 334 -28.39 10.12 10.44
C PHE A 334 -28.02 9.26 11.65
N VAL A 335 -27.80 7.96 11.42
CA VAL A 335 -27.36 7.02 12.45
C VAL A 335 -26.12 6.28 11.93
N ASP A 336 -25.01 6.47 12.61
CA ASP A 336 -23.78 5.72 12.39
C ASP A 336 -23.76 4.48 13.29
N VAL A 337 -23.81 3.30 12.67
CA VAL A 337 -23.89 2.00 13.36
C VAL A 337 -22.50 1.45 13.61
N GLN A 338 -22.06 1.50 14.88
CA GLN A 338 -20.80 0.95 15.32
C GLN A 338 -21.01 -0.28 16.21
N GLN A 339 -20.02 -1.16 16.32
CA GLN A 339 -20.13 -2.39 17.13
C GLN A 339 -20.43 -2.15 18.62
N LYS A 340 -20.01 -1.01 19.17
CA LYS A 340 -20.16 -0.69 20.60
C LYS A 340 -21.32 0.22 20.92
N ALA A 341 -21.65 1.14 20.03
CA ALA A 341 -22.72 2.14 20.23
C ALA A 341 -23.20 2.65 18.88
N LEU A 342 -24.44 3.14 18.84
CA LEU A 342 -24.94 3.94 17.72
C LEU A 342 -24.65 5.41 18.00
N PHE A 343 -24.18 6.14 16.99
CA PHE A 343 -24.10 7.60 17.03
C PHE A 343 -25.21 8.15 16.14
N TRP A 344 -25.92 9.12 16.63
CA TRP A 344 -27.05 9.68 15.88
C TRP A 344 -27.02 11.20 15.89
N MET A 345 -27.54 11.81 14.84
CA MET A 345 -27.70 13.24 14.69
C MET A 345 -29.02 13.55 13.98
N VAL A 346 -29.76 14.57 14.47
CA VAL A 346 -30.92 15.11 13.82
C VAL A 346 -30.60 16.50 13.31
N ALA A 347 -30.90 16.77 12.05
CA ALA A 347 -30.76 18.06 11.42
C ALA A 347 -32.09 18.57 10.85
N ALA A 348 -32.34 19.87 10.99
CA ALA A 348 -33.43 20.55 10.36
C ALA A 348 -32.94 21.43 9.22
N TRP A 349 -33.70 21.56 8.15
CA TRP A 349 -33.30 22.21 6.91
C TRP A 349 -34.35 23.24 6.47
N GLU A 350 -33.86 24.40 6.02
CA GLU A 350 -34.65 25.40 5.32
C GLU A 350 -34.75 25.10 3.82
N GLU A 351 -35.55 25.84 3.08
CA GLU A 351 -35.77 25.64 1.64
C GLU A 351 -34.51 25.82 0.79
N ASP A 352 -33.60 26.67 1.24
CA ASP A 352 -32.30 26.94 0.58
C ASP A 352 -31.17 25.99 0.99
N PHE A 353 -31.49 24.85 1.66
CA PHE A 353 -30.54 23.91 2.23
C PHE A 353 -29.69 24.45 3.40
N THR A 354 -30.03 25.57 4.00
CA THR A 354 -29.44 25.95 5.29
C THR A 354 -29.83 24.92 6.34
N GLY A 355 -28.83 24.27 6.95
CA GLY A 355 -29.00 23.17 7.89
C GLY A 355 -28.64 23.55 9.31
N TYR A 356 -29.42 23.05 10.27
CA TYR A 356 -29.21 23.23 11.70
C TYR A 356 -29.12 21.87 12.39
N VAL A 357 -28.05 21.60 13.13
CA VAL A 357 -27.99 20.43 14.02
C VAL A 357 -28.90 20.68 15.20
N ILE A 358 -29.98 19.92 15.30
CA ILE A 358 -31.03 20.08 16.32
C ILE A 358 -30.67 19.27 17.57
N ASP A 359 -30.22 18.04 17.35
CA ASP A 359 -29.87 17.13 18.42
C ASP A 359 -28.91 16.08 17.94
N TYR A 360 -28.10 15.53 18.84
CA TYR A 360 -27.17 14.44 18.55
C TYR A 360 -26.82 13.67 19.82
N GLY A 361 -26.42 12.45 19.68
CA GLY A 361 -26.09 11.63 20.83
C GLY A 361 -25.58 10.25 20.48
N THR A 362 -25.60 9.39 21.48
CA THR A 362 -25.27 7.97 21.33
C THR A 362 -26.33 7.12 22.01
N TRP A 363 -26.48 5.93 21.48
CA TRP A 363 -27.18 4.85 22.17
C TRP A 363 -26.24 3.64 22.33
N PRO A 364 -26.06 3.10 23.54
CA PRO A 364 -26.52 3.61 24.84
C PRO A 364 -25.88 4.96 25.21
N GLU A 365 -26.64 5.77 25.98
CA GLU A 365 -26.16 7.06 26.47
C GLU A 365 -24.92 6.88 27.37
N GLN A 366 -23.84 7.63 27.11
CA GLN A 366 -22.56 7.50 27.82
C GLN A 366 -22.46 8.34 29.09
N LYS A 367 -23.45 9.22 29.36
CA LYS A 367 -23.47 10.17 30.49
C LYS A 367 -22.17 11.01 30.61
N ARG A 368 -21.60 11.39 29.47
CA ARG A 368 -20.40 12.21 29.35
C ARG A 368 -20.59 13.21 28.22
N ALA A 369 -20.07 14.43 28.40
CA ALA A 369 -20.14 15.47 27.37
C ALA A 369 -19.22 15.16 26.17
N TYR A 370 -18.04 14.59 26.43
CA TYR A 370 -17.04 14.28 25.41
C TYR A 370 -16.50 12.87 25.61
N PHE A 371 -16.39 12.11 24.54
CA PHE A 371 -15.78 10.79 24.51
C PHE A 371 -15.46 10.36 23.07
N THR A 372 -14.52 9.46 22.92
CA THR A 372 -14.21 8.81 21.65
C THR A 372 -14.76 7.38 21.63
N LEU A 373 -14.76 6.74 20.48
CA LEU A 373 -15.15 5.33 20.34
C LEU A 373 -14.37 4.40 21.30
N ARG A 374 -13.13 4.76 21.67
CA ARG A 374 -12.32 4.02 22.64
C ARG A 374 -12.80 4.18 24.08
N ASP A 375 -13.44 5.29 24.39
CA ASP A 375 -13.88 5.65 25.74
C ASP A 375 -15.28 5.13 26.06
N ILE A 376 -15.95 4.46 25.12
CA ILE A 376 -17.30 3.90 25.31
C ILE A 376 -17.26 2.87 26.44
N ARG A 377 -18.05 3.12 27.48
CA ARG A 377 -18.19 2.27 28.66
C ARG A 377 -19.45 1.43 28.64
N ARG A 378 -20.58 2.01 28.19
CA ARG A 378 -21.85 1.31 28.03
C ARG A 378 -21.95 0.88 26.57
N THR A 379 -22.00 -0.42 26.32
CA THR A 379 -22.05 -0.97 24.96
C THR A 379 -23.43 -1.52 24.62
N ILE A 380 -23.76 -1.59 23.34
CA ILE A 380 -24.99 -2.20 22.81
C ILE A 380 -25.14 -3.64 23.34
N ALA A 381 -24.05 -4.42 23.32
CA ALA A 381 -24.06 -5.79 23.81
C ALA A 381 -24.34 -5.92 25.32
N GLN A 382 -24.03 -4.91 26.14
CA GLN A 382 -24.37 -4.89 27.56
C GLN A 382 -25.85 -4.59 27.82
N GLU A 383 -26.50 -3.80 26.94
CA GLU A 383 -27.93 -3.49 27.07
C GLU A 383 -28.79 -4.69 26.65
N LYS A 384 -28.32 -5.55 25.72
CA LYS A 384 -29.08 -6.72 25.27
C LYS A 384 -28.14 -7.93 25.07
N PRO A 385 -27.61 -8.55 26.13
CA PRO A 385 -26.56 -9.59 26.04
C PRO A 385 -26.99 -10.83 25.24
N ASP A 386 -28.27 -11.22 25.33
CA ASP A 386 -28.75 -12.48 24.76
C ASP A 386 -29.14 -12.40 23.27
N ALA A 387 -29.10 -11.20 22.66
CA ALA A 387 -29.57 -11.01 21.29
C ALA A 387 -28.48 -11.14 20.21
N GLY A 388 -27.20 -11.31 20.60
CA GLY A 388 -26.08 -11.21 19.70
C GLY A 388 -25.88 -9.79 19.16
N LEU A 389 -24.91 -9.59 18.28
CA LEU A 389 -24.60 -8.24 17.74
C LEU A 389 -25.77 -7.68 16.89
N GLU A 390 -26.26 -8.46 15.94
CA GLU A 390 -27.35 -8.03 15.04
C GLU A 390 -28.64 -7.75 15.80
N GLY A 391 -29.05 -8.65 16.70
CA GLY A 391 -30.25 -8.44 17.52
C GLY A 391 -30.10 -7.26 18.49
N SER A 392 -28.90 -6.99 19.00
CA SER A 392 -28.63 -5.83 19.85
C SER A 392 -28.70 -4.53 19.06
N ILE A 393 -28.22 -4.49 17.83
CA ILE A 393 -28.32 -3.33 16.93
C ILE A 393 -29.80 -3.09 16.56
N TYR A 394 -30.54 -4.16 16.21
CA TYR A 394 -31.96 -4.06 15.92
C TYR A 394 -32.76 -3.52 17.12
N TYR A 395 -32.46 -4.02 18.32
CA TYR A 395 -33.06 -3.50 19.56
C TYR A 395 -32.77 -2.00 19.77
N ALA A 396 -31.52 -1.59 19.52
CA ALA A 396 -31.12 -0.19 19.62
C ALA A 396 -31.84 0.71 18.60
N TRP A 397 -32.11 0.16 17.40
CA TRP A 397 -32.80 0.90 16.34
C TRP A 397 -34.28 1.19 16.65
N ILE A 398 -34.97 0.33 17.41
CA ILE A 398 -36.39 0.47 17.73
C ILE A 398 -36.68 1.12 19.09
N ASN A 399 -35.64 1.40 19.90
CA ASN A 399 -35.75 2.06 21.22
C ASN A 399 -35.01 3.38 21.28
#